data_b60b0df82efc1e4b1300528bd5fe326e
#
_entry.id   b60b0df82efc1e4b1300528bd5fe326e
#
_cell.length_a   1.000
_cell.length_b   1.000
_cell.length_c   1.000
_cell.angle_alpha   90.00
_cell.angle_beta   90.00
_cell.angle_gamma   90.00
#
_symmetry.space_group_name_H-M   'P 1'
#
loop_
_entity.id
_entity.type
_entity.pdbx_description
1 polymer ?
#
loop_
_entity_poly.entity_id
_entity_poly.type
_entity_poly.pdbx_seq_one_letter_code
_entity_poly.pdbx_strand_id
1 'polypeptide(L)'
;MARIESVDFCSWSKSEVVVDCADWEHQPYAMPVFYHANTYIGLLAIHDQISDRVWTELAWSADTKKWHRINEGTPLIDSCTNPLDYDFGCIYACANPIFLKEEIRIYYGGSDWLHTGWRNGCLALATLRPDGFAGYEQNNTNQLGRIRTNAIVYNGEVIKVSADVFENGWVKARLIGKRNSVISSAKISQTSTDSSLFDGPVS
;
A
#
# COMPACT_ATOMS: atom_id res chain seq x y z
N MET A 1 0.76 -17.58 4.48
CA MET A 1 2.08 -17.10 4.99
C MET A 1 2.18 -17.37 6.47
N ALA A 2 3.33 -17.87 6.94
CA ALA A 2 3.55 -18.10 8.36
C ALA A 2 4.65 -17.17 8.90
N ARG A 3 4.54 -16.82 10.17
CA ARG A 3 5.50 -16.01 10.91
C ARG A 3 6.15 -16.83 12.00
N ILE A 4 7.45 -16.68 12.13
CA ILE A 4 8.25 -17.14 13.27
C ILE A 4 9.10 -15.96 13.75
N GLU A 5 9.53 -15.97 14.99
CA GLU A 5 10.42 -14.94 15.55
C GLU A 5 11.48 -15.55 16.45
N SER A 6 12.62 -14.91 16.51
CA SER A 6 13.74 -15.26 17.36
C SER A 6 14.44 -13.98 17.85
N VAL A 7 14.94 -13.98 19.07
CA VAL A 7 15.77 -12.91 19.63
C VAL A 7 17.26 -13.18 19.51
N ASP A 8 17.65 -14.42 19.24
CA ASP A 8 19.03 -14.90 19.26
C ASP A 8 19.45 -15.70 18.00
N PHE A 9 18.52 -15.87 17.04
CA PHE A 9 18.65 -16.72 15.85
C PHE A 9 18.93 -18.22 16.14
N CYS A 10 18.81 -18.64 17.39
CA CYS A 10 18.99 -20.03 17.80
C CYS A 10 17.67 -20.66 18.27
N SER A 11 16.89 -19.90 19.03
CA SER A 11 15.60 -20.32 19.58
C SER A 11 14.48 -19.60 18.83
N TRP A 12 13.54 -20.37 18.29
CA TRP A 12 12.46 -19.84 17.45
C TRP A 12 11.08 -20.09 18.06
N SER A 13 10.19 -19.16 17.89
CA SER A 13 8.79 -19.33 18.26
C SER A 13 8.12 -20.45 17.44
N LYS A 14 6.95 -20.88 17.89
CA LYS A 14 6.08 -21.66 17.00
C LYS A 14 5.69 -20.81 15.78
N SER A 15 5.51 -21.48 14.65
CA SER A 15 4.96 -20.83 13.46
C SER A 15 3.47 -20.50 13.67
N GLU A 16 3.09 -19.29 13.28
CA GLU A 16 1.72 -18.81 13.28
C GLU A 16 1.34 -18.39 11.86
N VAL A 17 0.18 -18.86 11.37
CA VAL A 17 -0.35 -18.36 10.08
C VAL A 17 -0.83 -16.94 10.29
N VAL A 18 -0.28 -16.00 9.53
CA VAL A 18 -0.57 -14.56 9.66
C VAL A 18 -1.23 -13.97 8.40
N VAL A 19 -1.04 -14.62 7.25
CA VAL A 19 -1.79 -14.33 6.02
C VAL A 19 -2.20 -15.66 5.43
N ASP A 20 -3.48 -15.82 5.23
CA ASP A 20 -4.07 -17.00 4.60
C ASP A 20 -4.79 -16.61 3.30
N CYS A 21 -5.05 -17.56 2.44
CA CYS A 21 -5.88 -17.38 1.26
C CYS A 21 -7.36 -17.59 1.61
N ALA A 22 -8.23 -16.84 0.93
CA ALA A 22 -9.67 -17.06 1.03
C ALA A 22 -10.12 -18.31 0.28
N ASP A 23 -9.34 -18.74 -0.72
CA ASP A 23 -9.60 -19.87 -1.60
C ASP A 23 -8.28 -20.56 -1.99
N TRP A 24 -8.39 -21.69 -2.70
CA TRP A 24 -7.23 -22.44 -3.18
C TRP A 24 -6.59 -21.85 -4.45
N GLU A 25 -7.32 -20.98 -5.14
CA GLU A 25 -6.90 -20.40 -6.42
C GLU A 25 -5.85 -19.30 -6.23
N HIS A 26 -6.04 -18.44 -5.22
CA HIS A 26 -5.20 -17.26 -4.98
C HIS A 26 -4.31 -17.45 -3.77
N GLN A 27 -3.12 -17.98 -3.98
CA GLN A 27 -2.23 -18.35 -2.88
C GLN A 27 -1.21 -17.28 -2.54
N PRO A 28 -1.10 -16.87 -1.25
CA PRO A 28 0.00 -16.04 -0.78
C PRO A 28 1.34 -16.75 -0.99
N TYR A 29 2.21 -16.19 -1.84
CA TYR A 29 3.43 -16.85 -2.28
C TYR A 29 4.69 -16.30 -1.61
N ALA A 30 4.86 -14.97 -1.58
CA ALA A 30 5.96 -14.26 -0.94
C ALA A 30 5.49 -12.91 -0.43
N MET A 31 6.12 -12.37 0.61
CA MET A 31 5.77 -11.05 1.13
C MET A 31 7.00 -10.38 1.74
N PRO A 32 7.77 -9.61 0.96
CA PRO A 32 8.70 -8.65 1.54
C PRO A 32 7.97 -7.67 2.44
N VAL A 33 8.54 -7.43 3.63
CA VAL A 33 7.93 -6.55 4.65
C VAL A 33 8.93 -5.46 5.03
N PHE A 34 8.46 -4.22 5.13
CA PHE A 34 9.22 -3.09 5.62
C PHE A 34 8.39 -2.22 6.56
N TYR A 35 9.06 -1.41 7.37
CA TYR A 35 8.41 -0.50 8.30
C TYR A 35 8.38 0.91 7.73
N HIS A 36 7.21 1.53 7.67
CA HIS A 36 7.02 2.88 7.17
C HIS A 36 5.80 3.53 7.84
N ALA A 37 5.89 4.82 8.15
CA ALA A 37 4.79 5.61 8.73
C ALA A 37 4.10 4.93 9.94
N ASN A 38 4.90 4.38 10.87
CA ASN A 38 4.43 3.67 12.07
C ASN A 38 3.58 2.41 11.79
N THR A 39 3.73 1.80 10.63
CA THR A 39 3.08 0.54 10.28
C THR A 39 4.03 -0.37 9.50
N TYR A 40 3.71 -1.64 9.45
CA TYR A 40 4.38 -2.60 8.58
C TYR A 40 3.62 -2.68 7.27
N ILE A 41 4.34 -2.58 6.17
CA ILE A 41 3.80 -2.72 4.81
C ILE A 41 4.37 -4.00 4.23
N GLY A 42 3.50 -4.81 3.64
CA GLY A 42 3.84 -6.04 2.94
C GLY A 42 3.53 -5.92 1.44
N LEU A 43 4.51 -6.26 0.62
CA LEU A 43 4.35 -6.40 -0.82
C LEU A 43 4.01 -7.86 -1.12
N LEU A 44 2.72 -8.19 -1.07
CA LEU A 44 2.23 -9.56 -1.07
C LEU A 44 2.11 -10.13 -2.48
N ALA A 45 2.98 -11.05 -2.85
CA ALA A 45 2.85 -11.80 -4.07
C ALA A 45 1.73 -12.85 -3.93
N ILE A 46 0.78 -12.82 -4.86
CA ILE A 46 -0.31 -13.78 -4.98
C ILE A 46 -0.09 -14.62 -6.23
N HIS A 47 -0.05 -15.93 -6.06
CA HIS A 47 -0.01 -16.87 -7.17
C HIS A 47 -1.44 -17.34 -7.48
N ASP A 48 -1.93 -17.00 -8.66
CA ASP A 48 -3.16 -17.52 -9.21
C ASP A 48 -2.89 -18.89 -9.86
N GLN A 49 -3.47 -19.92 -9.27
CA GLN A 49 -3.28 -21.31 -9.68
C GLN A 49 -3.95 -21.63 -11.03
N ILE A 50 -4.93 -20.84 -11.46
CA ILE A 50 -5.64 -21.07 -12.72
C ILE A 50 -4.88 -20.48 -13.90
N SER A 51 -4.52 -19.19 -13.79
CA SER A 51 -3.74 -18.51 -14.83
C SER A 51 -2.25 -18.80 -14.78
N ASP A 52 -1.77 -19.39 -13.69
CA ASP A 52 -0.37 -19.62 -13.38
C ASP A 52 0.49 -18.35 -13.41
N ARG A 53 -0.11 -17.24 -12.99
CA ARG A 53 0.52 -15.92 -12.93
C ARG A 53 0.69 -15.46 -11.48
N VAL A 54 1.64 -14.54 -11.28
CA VAL A 54 1.89 -13.96 -9.96
C VAL A 54 1.85 -12.45 -10.08
N TRP A 55 1.02 -11.80 -9.25
CA TRP A 55 1.01 -10.35 -9.09
C TRP A 55 1.34 -9.94 -7.67
N THR A 56 1.64 -8.65 -7.46
CA THR A 56 1.96 -8.12 -6.14
C THR A 56 0.84 -7.21 -5.65
N GLU A 57 0.23 -7.57 -4.52
CA GLU A 57 -0.75 -6.76 -3.80
C GLU A 57 -0.13 -6.01 -2.63
N LEU A 58 -0.90 -5.08 -2.08
CA LEU A 58 -0.53 -4.34 -0.89
C LEU A 58 -1.20 -4.92 0.36
N ALA A 59 -0.41 -5.17 1.39
CA ALA A 59 -0.90 -5.52 2.72
C ALA A 59 -0.27 -4.62 3.79
N TRP A 60 -0.93 -4.49 4.93
CA TRP A 60 -0.40 -3.75 6.06
C TRP A 60 -0.71 -4.44 7.39
N SER A 61 0.10 -4.14 8.40
CA SER A 61 -0.07 -4.64 9.76
C SER A 61 0.45 -3.64 10.78
N ALA A 62 -0.21 -3.54 11.93
CA ALA A 62 0.28 -2.75 13.06
C ALA A 62 1.34 -3.50 13.88
N ASP A 63 1.38 -4.83 13.83
CA ASP A 63 2.10 -5.69 14.78
C ASP A 63 2.80 -6.91 14.15
N THR A 64 2.77 -7.05 12.82
CA THR A 64 3.24 -8.19 12.04
C THR A 64 2.49 -9.51 12.27
N LYS A 65 1.47 -9.51 13.11
CA LYS A 65 0.66 -10.70 13.43
C LYS A 65 -0.68 -10.68 12.70
N LYS A 66 -1.37 -9.54 12.75
CA LYS A 66 -2.61 -9.35 12.03
C LYS A 66 -2.38 -8.50 10.78
N TRP A 67 -2.55 -9.12 9.62
CA TRP A 67 -2.40 -8.47 8.33
C TRP A 67 -3.75 -8.14 7.70
N HIS A 68 -3.78 -7.06 6.95
CA HIS A 68 -4.93 -6.60 6.19
C HIS A 68 -4.48 -6.40 4.75
N ARG A 69 -5.09 -7.11 3.81
CA ARG A 69 -4.92 -6.86 2.37
C ARG A 69 -5.73 -5.63 1.98
N ILE A 70 -5.15 -4.78 1.16
CA ILE A 70 -5.82 -3.56 0.68
C ILE A 70 -6.39 -3.86 -0.70
N ASN A 71 -7.71 -3.80 -0.82
CA ASN A 71 -8.44 -4.06 -2.05
C ASN A 71 -8.02 -5.39 -2.70
N GLU A 72 -8.29 -6.46 -1.99
CA GLU A 72 -7.93 -7.84 -2.35
C GLU A 72 -8.27 -8.15 -3.81
N GLY A 73 -7.34 -8.77 -4.54
CA GLY A 73 -7.44 -9.04 -5.98
C GLY A 73 -7.01 -7.85 -6.86
N THR A 74 -6.60 -6.72 -6.27
CA THR A 74 -6.10 -5.57 -7.03
C THR A 74 -4.58 -5.47 -6.89
N PRO A 75 -3.81 -5.60 -7.97
CA PRO A 75 -2.37 -5.48 -7.93
C PRO A 75 -1.92 -4.04 -7.58
N LEU A 76 -0.87 -3.92 -6.76
CA LEU A 76 -0.14 -2.68 -6.56
C LEU A 76 0.75 -2.37 -7.78
N ILE A 77 1.35 -3.41 -8.35
CA ILE A 77 2.12 -3.36 -9.59
C ILE A 77 1.38 -4.23 -10.59
N ASP A 78 0.81 -3.59 -11.60
CA ASP A 78 0.07 -4.27 -12.65
C ASP A 78 1.00 -4.91 -13.67
N SER A 79 0.62 -6.05 -14.21
CA SER A 79 1.39 -6.79 -15.18
C SER A 79 1.01 -6.43 -16.61
N CYS A 80 1.96 -6.56 -17.52
CA CYS A 80 1.67 -6.48 -18.95
C CYS A 80 0.61 -7.48 -19.36
N THR A 81 -0.20 -7.11 -20.36
CA THR A 81 -1.32 -7.94 -20.84
C THR A 81 -0.93 -8.89 -21.95
N ASN A 82 0.12 -8.57 -22.73
CA ASN A 82 0.52 -9.39 -23.85
C ASN A 82 1.52 -10.46 -23.41
N PRO A 83 1.35 -11.73 -23.83
CA PRO A 83 2.36 -12.76 -23.63
C PRO A 83 3.73 -12.34 -24.17
N LEU A 84 4.78 -12.71 -23.46
CA LEU A 84 6.17 -12.37 -23.76
C LEU A 84 6.58 -10.93 -23.46
N ASP A 85 5.67 -10.06 -23.04
CA ASP A 85 6.08 -8.80 -22.41
C ASP A 85 6.84 -9.07 -21.11
N TYR A 86 7.77 -8.21 -20.75
CA TYR A 86 8.81 -8.46 -19.73
C TYR A 86 8.30 -8.81 -18.32
N ASP A 87 7.06 -8.50 -17.99
CA ASP A 87 6.44 -8.81 -16.70
C ASP A 87 5.03 -9.41 -16.82
N PHE A 88 4.73 -10.00 -17.98
CA PHE A 88 3.45 -10.64 -18.25
C PHE A 88 3.10 -11.72 -17.23
N GLY A 89 4.05 -12.57 -16.86
CA GLY A 89 3.77 -13.79 -16.10
C GLY A 89 3.85 -13.63 -14.59
N CYS A 90 4.95 -13.06 -14.10
CA CYS A 90 5.18 -12.95 -12.67
C CYS A 90 5.75 -11.59 -12.30
N ILE A 91 5.31 -11.08 -11.14
CA ILE A 91 5.83 -9.86 -10.52
C ILE A 91 6.19 -10.16 -9.07
N TYR A 92 7.46 -10.02 -8.73
CA TYR A 92 7.99 -10.20 -7.39
C TYR A 92 8.69 -8.92 -6.92
N ALA A 93 8.07 -8.19 -6.03
CA ALA A 93 8.67 -6.98 -5.48
C ALA A 93 9.94 -7.29 -4.66
N CYS A 94 10.95 -6.43 -4.76
CA CYS A 94 12.14 -6.49 -3.92
C CYS A 94 11.85 -6.03 -2.49
N ALA A 95 12.71 -6.44 -1.56
CA ALA A 95 12.44 -6.33 -0.13
C ALA A 95 12.28 -4.89 0.39
N ASN A 96 13.00 -3.92 -0.16
CA ASN A 96 13.02 -2.56 0.38
C ASN A 96 12.80 -1.52 -0.72
N PRO A 97 11.66 -0.81 -0.71
CA PRO A 97 11.49 0.38 -1.54
C PRO A 97 12.53 1.45 -1.21
N ILE A 98 12.90 2.24 -2.20
CA ILE A 98 13.79 3.39 -2.03
C ILE A 98 12.93 4.64 -1.93
N PHE A 99 12.97 5.30 -0.77
CA PHE A 99 12.22 6.53 -0.52
C PHE A 99 13.08 7.72 -0.92
N LEU A 100 12.66 8.42 -1.97
CA LEU A 100 13.23 9.67 -2.42
C LEU A 100 12.29 10.82 -2.07
N LYS A 101 12.76 12.05 -2.24
CA LYS A 101 11.95 13.24 -1.93
C LYS A 101 10.68 13.34 -2.78
N GLU A 102 10.77 12.99 -4.05
CA GLU A 102 9.69 13.20 -5.03
C GLU A 102 8.99 11.89 -5.44
N GLU A 103 9.56 10.72 -5.11
CA GLU A 103 9.03 9.42 -5.50
C GLU A 103 9.48 8.29 -4.57
N ILE A 104 8.75 7.20 -4.59
CA ILE A 104 9.15 5.91 -4.00
C ILE A 104 9.43 4.96 -5.15
N ARG A 105 10.61 4.32 -5.13
CA ARG A 105 11.02 3.33 -6.12
C ARG A 105 10.85 1.93 -5.57
N ILE A 106 10.14 1.10 -6.31
CA ILE A 106 9.98 -0.33 -6.01
C ILE A 106 10.60 -1.12 -7.16
N TYR A 107 11.77 -1.69 -6.93
CA TYR A 107 12.34 -2.64 -7.88
C TYR A 107 11.60 -3.96 -7.76
N TYR A 108 11.42 -4.67 -8.88
CA TYR A 108 10.79 -5.98 -8.90
C TYR A 108 11.39 -6.88 -9.97
N GLY A 109 11.31 -8.19 -9.73
CA GLY A 109 11.56 -9.18 -10.76
C GLY A 109 10.30 -9.40 -11.57
N GLY A 110 10.40 -9.21 -12.89
CA GLY A 110 9.36 -9.56 -13.85
C GLY A 110 9.69 -10.82 -14.62
N SER A 111 8.70 -11.49 -15.19
CA SER A 111 8.93 -12.58 -16.14
C SER A 111 7.98 -12.52 -17.33
N ASP A 112 8.50 -12.92 -18.50
CA ASP A 112 7.78 -12.88 -19.78
C ASP A 112 6.80 -14.06 -19.95
N TRP A 113 6.82 -15.05 -19.03
CA TRP A 113 5.95 -16.21 -19.10
C TRP A 113 5.47 -16.67 -17.71
N LEU A 114 4.63 -17.70 -17.69
CA LEU A 114 3.93 -18.25 -16.54
C LEU A 114 4.87 -18.75 -15.44
N HIS A 115 4.35 -18.93 -14.23
CA HIS A 115 5.12 -19.27 -13.04
C HIS A 115 5.80 -20.65 -13.14
N THR A 116 5.11 -21.68 -13.64
CA THR A 116 5.64 -23.05 -13.71
C THR A 116 6.40 -23.37 -15.00
N GLY A 117 6.31 -22.53 -16.02
CA GLY A 117 6.98 -22.73 -17.30
C GLY A 117 8.40 -22.18 -17.36
N TRP A 118 9.09 -22.46 -18.47
CA TRP A 118 10.31 -21.74 -18.81
C TRP A 118 9.99 -20.28 -19.10
N ARG A 119 10.77 -19.39 -18.52
CA ARG A 119 10.60 -17.95 -18.67
C ARG A 119 11.92 -17.21 -18.58
N ASN A 120 12.01 -16.07 -19.23
CA ASN A 120 13.08 -15.12 -18.99
C ASN A 120 12.66 -14.19 -17.85
N GLY A 121 13.62 -13.86 -16.99
CA GLY A 121 13.44 -12.91 -15.92
C GLY A 121 14.09 -11.56 -16.26
N CYS A 122 13.53 -10.49 -15.74
CA CYS A 122 14.10 -9.16 -15.82
C CYS A 122 14.04 -8.45 -14.47
N LEU A 123 14.85 -7.43 -14.31
CA LEU A 123 14.72 -6.45 -13.23
C LEU A 123 14.00 -5.24 -13.78
N ALA A 124 12.90 -4.87 -13.14
CA ALA A 124 12.08 -3.73 -13.54
C ALA A 124 11.89 -2.75 -12.38
N LEU A 125 11.33 -1.59 -12.66
CA LEU A 125 11.12 -0.50 -11.71
C LEU A 125 9.69 0.02 -11.82
N ALA A 126 8.99 0.03 -10.69
CA ALA A 126 7.76 0.78 -10.49
C ALA A 126 8.02 2.01 -9.61
N THR A 127 7.29 3.09 -9.84
CA THR A 127 7.38 4.31 -9.04
C THR A 127 6.02 4.68 -8.47
N LEU A 128 6.02 5.18 -7.24
CA LEU A 128 4.86 5.79 -6.59
C LEU A 128 5.22 7.23 -6.21
N ARG A 129 4.21 8.09 -6.13
CA ARG A 129 4.36 9.38 -5.45
C ARG A 129 4.67 9.17 -3.96
N PRO A 130 5.25 10.14 -3.25
CA PRO A 130 5.48 10.03 -1.81
C PRO A 130 4.19 9.61 -1.07
N ASP A 131 4.30 8.62 -0.18
CA ASP A 131 3.18 8.00 0.57
C ASP A 131 2.02 7.45 -0.29
N GLY A 132 2.26 7.23 -1.58
CA GLY A 132 1.24 6.85 -2.57
C GLY A 132 0.91 5.35 -2.65
N PHE A 133 1.07 4.59 -1.56
CA PHE A 133 0.81 3.15 -1.56
C PHE A 133 -0.67 2.81 -1.74
N ALA A 134 -1.57 3.55 -1.11
CA ALA A 134 -3.00 3.39 -1.23
C ALA A 134 -3.73 4.69 -0.88
N GLY A 135 -4.96 4.82 -1.33
CA GLY A 135 -5.81 5.95 -1.06
C GLY A 135 -7.28 5.55 -0.94
N TYR A 136 -8.08 6.51 -0.54
CA TYR A 136 -9.53 6.35 -0.56
C TYR A 136 -10.09 6.99 -1.82
N GLU A 137 -10.99 6.29 -2.46
CA GLU A 137 -11.73 6.74 -3.62
C GLU A 137 -13.21 6.91 -3.28
N GLN A 138 -13.86 7.84 -3.94
CA GLN A 138 -15.28 8.10 -3.75
C GLN A 138 -16.13 7.14 -4.59
N ASN A 139 -16.92 6.28 -3.95
CA ASN A 139 -17.76 5.31 -4.65
C ASN A 139 -18.88 5.95 -5.49
N ASN A 140 -19.31 7.15 -5.13
CA ASN A 140 -20.39 7.85 -5.80
C ASN A 140 -20.05 9.34 -5.92
N THR A 141 -19.79 9.79 -7.11
CA THR A 141 -19.39 11.19 -7.40
C THR A 141 -20.52 12.21 -7.15
N ASN A 142 -21.78 11.76 -7.04
CA ASN A 142 -22.93 12.62 -6.73
C ASN A 142 -23.15 12.79 -5.21
N GLN A 143 -22.35 12.15 -4.37
CA GLN A 143 -22.47 12.24 -2.91
C GLN A 143 -21.13 12.66 -2.32
N LEU A 144 -21.20 13.43 -1.24
CA LEU A 144 -20.00 13.85 -0.53
C LEU A 144 -19.34 12.66 0.19
N GLY A 145 -18.14 12.28 -0.23
CA GLY A 145 -17.30 11.32 0.48
C GLY A 145 -16.82 11.88 1.82
N ARG A 146 -16.76 11.05 2.85
CA ARG A 146 -16.26 11.46 4.18
C ARG A 146 -15.42 10.36 4.79
N ILE A 147 -14.21 10.72 5.20
CA ILE A 147 -13.29 9.87 5.96
C ILE A 147 -13.14 10.48 7.34
N ARG A 148 -13.18 9.66 8.39
CA ARG A 148 -12.89 10.07 9.76
C ARG A 148 -11.86 9.10 10.34
N THR A 149 -10.74 9.65 10.80
CA THR A 149 -9.72 8.87 11.51
C THR A 149 -10.16 8.55 12.94
N ASN A 150 -9.52 7.60 13.56
CA ASN A 150 -9.53 7.48 15.02
C ASN A 150 -8.92 8.74 15.64
N ALA A 151 -9.12 8.92 16.95
CA ALA A 151 -8.48 9.99 17.68
C ALA A 151 -6.96 9.85 17.61
N ILE A 152 -6.27 10.94 17.29
CA ILE A 152 -4.81 11.03 17.23
C ILE A 152 -4.33 12.04 18.27
N VAL A 153 -3.11 11.86 18.77
CA VAL A 153 -2.43 12.90 19.52
C VAL A 153 -1.85 13.88 18.52
N TYR A 154 -2.21 15.14 18.65
CA TYR A 154 -1.73 16.22 17.79
C TYR A 154 -0.99 17.25 18.61
N ASN A 155 0.28 17.48 18.30
CA ASN A 155 1.18 18.39 19.03
C ASN A 155 1.55 19.64 18.21
N GLY A 156 0.79 19.92 17.15
CA GLY A 156 1.02 21.09 16.30
C GLY A 156 1.92 20.82 15.09
N GLU A 157 2.16 19.55 14.74
CA GLU A 157 2.88 19.20 13.53
C GLU A 157 2.09 19.57 12.27
N VAL A 158 2.81 19.76 11.16
CA VAL A 158 2.18 19.99 9.85
C VAL A 158 1.40 18.75 9.42
N ILE A 159 0.11 18.90 9.18
CA ILE A 159 -0.71 17.86 8.56
C ILE A 159 -0.75 18.09 7.05
N LYS A 160 -0.40 17.08 6.30
CA LYS A 160 -0.36 17.10 4.85
C LYS A 160 -1.40 16.14 4.27
N VAL A 161 -1.88 16.43 3.07
CA VAL A 161 -2.77 15.56 2.31
C VAL A 161 -2.28 15.49 0.88
N SER A 162 -2.14 14.27 0.36
CA SER A 162 -1.99 14.01 -1.05
C SER A 162 -3.35 13.60 -1.62
N ALA A 163 -3.79 14.26 -2.68
CA ALA A 163 -5.08 13.99 -3.30
C ALA A 163 -5.09 14.31 -4.79
N ASP A 164 -5.74 13.47 -5.57
CA ASP A 164 -6.12 13.76 -6.93
C ASP A 164 -7.49 14.43 -6.92
N VAL A 165 -7.54 15.66 -7.40
CA VAL A 165 -8.76 16.49 -7.39
C VAL A 165 -9.14 16.81 -8.82
N PHE A 166 -10.23 16.22 -9.30
CA PHE A 166 -10.76 16.46 -10.64
C PHE A 166 -11.33 17.87 -10.78
N GLU A 167 -11.59 18.26 -12.01
CA GLU A 167 -12.18 19.57 -12.32
C GLU A 167 -13.44 19.84 -11.48
N ASN A 168 -13.51 21.01 -10.86
CA ASN A 168 -14.55 21.42 -9.90
C ASN A 168 -14.65 20.60 -8.61
N GLY A 169 -13.73 19.66 -8.39
CA GLY A 169 -13.62 18.87 -7.17
C GLY A 169 -12.96 19.65 -6.02
N TRP A 170 -12.98 19.06 -4.85
CA TRP A 170 -12.25 19.58 -3.69
C TRP A 170 -12.08 18.51 -2.60
N VAL A 171 -11.04 18.68 -1.80
CA VAL A 171 -10.85 17.96 -0.54
C VAL A 171 -10.80 18.96 0.60
N LYS A 172 -11.58 18.72 1.65
CA LYS A 172 -11.59 19.53 2.86
C LYS A 172 -11.21 18.67 4.06
N ALA A 173 -10.12 19.02 4.73
CA ALA A 173 -9.75 18.44 6.01
C ALA A 173 -10.23 19.32 7.16
N ARG A 174 -10.57 18.69 8.28
CA ARG A 174 -10.94 19.35 9.53
C ARG A 174 -10.26 18.66 10.69
N LEU A 175 -9.60 19.43 11.53
CA LEU A 175 -9.13 18.99 12.82
C LEU A 175 -10.28 19.16 13.82
N ILE A 176 -10.69 18.04 14.43
CA ILE A 176 -11.84 18.00 15.33
C ILE A 176 -11.34 17.71 16.75
N GLY A 177 -11.60 18.62 17.65
CA GLY A 177 -11.27 18.48 19.06
C GLY A 177 -12.35 17.78 19.88
N LYS A 178 -12.19 17.85 21.19
CA LYS A 178 -13.17 17.33 22.14
C LYS A 178 -14.56 17.94 21.89
N ARG A 179 -15.61 17.17 22.14
CA ARG A 179 -17.01 17.57 21.94
C ARG A 179 -17.37 17.91 20.47
N ASN A 180 -16.63 17.35 19.50
CA ASN A 180 -16.82 17.60 18.06
C ASN A 180 -16.64 19.07 17.63
N SER A 181 -15.94 19.88 18.41
CA SER A 181 -15.60 21.25 18.01
C SER A 181 -14.60 21.22 16.84
N VAL A 182 -14.84 22.03 15.82
CA VAL A 182 -13.86 22.22 14.74
C VAL A 182 -12.79 23.18 15.24
N ILE A 183 -11.56 22.70 15.38
CA ILE A 183 -10.40 23.48 15.80
C ILE A 183 -9.81 24.23 14.61
N SER A 184 -9.63 23.53 13.50
CA SER A 184 -9.08 24.10 12.27
C SER A 184 -9.63 23.39 11.03
N SER A 185 -9.60 24.08 9.88
CA SER A 185 -9.97 23.47 8.61
C SER A 185 -9.20 24.08 7.45
N ALA A 186 -8.87 23.25 6.46
CA ALA A 186 -8.28 23.68 5.20
C ALA A 186 -8.94 22.98 4.01
N LYS A 187 -8.85 23.59 2.83
CA LYS A 187 -9.44 23.07 1.59
C LYS A 187 -8.43 23.17 0.46
N ILE A 188 -8.32 22.09 -0.31
CA ILE A 188 -7.60 22.07 -1.58
C ILE A 188 -8.58 21.80 -2.71
N SER A 189 -8.40 22.46 -3.84
CA SER A 189 -9.29 22.39 -5.02
C SER A 189 -8.54 22.09 -6.30
N GLN A 190 -7.32 21.60 -6.19
CA GLN A 190 -6.50 21.12 -7.31
C GLN A 190 -5.67 19.91 -6.84
N THR A 191 -5.32 19.05 -7.78
CA THR A 191 -4.46 17.89 -7.50
C THR A 191 -3.15 18.34 -6.85
N SER A 192 -2.80 17.70 -5.77
CA SER A 192 -1.59 18.01 -5.02
C SER A 192 -1.00 16.77 -4.40
N THR A 193 0.30 16.68 -4.48
CA THR A 193 1.13 15.78 -3.69
C THR A 193 1.66 16.58 -2.50
N ASP A 194 1.37 16.15 -1.29
CA ASP A 194 1.95 16.74 -0.08
C ASP A 194 1.54 18.21 0.21
N SER A 195 0.26 18.55 -0.05
CA SER A 195 -0.28 19.85 0.37
C SER A 195 -0.34 19.98 1.88
N SER A 196 0.31 21.00 2.43
CA SER A 196 0.17 21.37 3.82
C SER A 196 -1.24 21.89 4.10
N LEU A 197 -1.95 21.26 5.04
CA LEU A 197 -3.31 21.64 5.42
C LEU A 197 -3.36 22.49 6.67
N PHE A 198 -2.40 22.30 7.58
CA PHE A 198 -2.32 23.03 8.84
C PHE A 198 -0.86 23.34 9.11
N ASP A 199 -0.54 24.63 9.21
CA ASP A 199 0.78 25.11 9.59
C ASP A 199 0.72 25.69 11.01
N GLY A 200 1.47 25.08 11.93
CA GLY A 200 1.71 25.58 13.26
C GLY A 200 0.74 25.13 14.35
N PRO A 201 1.00 25.52 15.60
CA PRO A 201 0.21 25.11 16.74
C PRO A 201 -1.21 25.69 16.64
N VAL A 202 -2.19 24.84 16.85
CA VAL A 202 -3.58 25.23 16.95
C VAL A 202 -3.79 25.81 18.35
N SER A 203 -4.05 27.09 18.45
CA SER A 203 -4.34 27.80 19.71
C SER A 203 -5.69 27.41 20.29
#